data_54ef39f319d66517ec042674f2eaa8d2
#
_entry.id   54ef39f319d66517ec042674f2eaa8d2
#
_cell.length_a   1.000
_cell.length_b   1.000
_cell.length_c   1.000
_cell.angle_alpha   90.00
_cell.angle_beta   90.00
_cell.angle_gamma   90.00
#
_symmetry.space_group_name_H-M   'P 1'
#
loop_
_entity.id
_entity.type
_entity.pdbx_description
1 polymer ?
#
loop_
_entity_poly.entity_id
_entity_poly.type
_entity_poly.pdbx_seq_one_letter_code
_entity_poly.pdbx_strand_id
1 'polypeptide(L)'
;MKTFLAPNGEYITIPDGRVTTFGLSEEQNTLVKSALPTKGYELLDTDTPTDLIAISASALIINAAALDSDSKEMIIDYYTEIGGCTDETVFWLGYPKPPRHLRAKFKCYENFEELATNLQYHLLSAHSKSKKAKDFSKKMADCLMILSLIRSHPGIKTQELVDKLEMPTRTIQRYISALQAAGEWIEYDTHKRGWQLQYGISILFGDHLK
;
A
#
# COMPACT_ATOMS: atom_id res chain seq x y z
N MET A 1 -7.05 13.29 3.87
CA MET A 1 -7.97 12.60 4.80
C MET A 1 -9.27 12.25 4.12
N LYS A 2 -9.74 11.02 4.27
CA LYS A 2 -11.05 10.58 3.78
C LYS A 2 -11.90 10.17 4.96
N THR A 3 -13.14 10.66 5.02
CA THR A 3 -14.07 10.35 6.09
C THR A 3 -15.19 9.46 5.55
N PHE A 4 -15.46 8.37 6.23
CA PHE A 4 -16.49 7.40 5.91
C PHE A 4 -17.45 7.24 7.10
N LEU A 5 -18.73 7.00 6.80
CA LEU A 5 -19.68 6.59 7.81
C LEU A 5 -19.57 5.08 8.00
N ALA A 6 -19.20 4.66 9.20
CA ALA A 6 -19.14 3.23 9.54
C ALA A 6 -20.55 2.64 9.73
N PRO A 7 -20.73 1.32 9.62
CA PRO A 7 -22.02 0.67 9.81
C PRO A 7 -22.66 0.90 11.20
N ASN A 8 -21.86 1.22 12.22
CA ASN A 8 -22.30 1.58 13.56
C ASN A 8 -22.74 3.05 13.70
N GLY A 9 -22.74 3.84 12.62
CA GLY A 9 -23.12 5.25 12.61
C GLY A 9 -22.01 6.22 13.00
N GLU A 10 -20.80 5.76 13.25
CA GLU A 10 -19.65 6.63 13.57
C GLU A 10 -18.91 7.07 12.30
N TYR A 11 -18.34 8.27 12.33
CA TYR A 11 -17.46 8.74 11.26
C TYR A 11 -16.03 8.29 11.51
N ILE A 12 -15.49 7.48 10.59
CA ILE A 12 -14.10 7.07 10.61
C ILE A 12 -13.32 7.93 9.62
N THR A 13 -12.29 8.62 10.10
CA THR A 13 -11.40 9.42 9.25
C THR A 13 -10.10 8.64 9.02
N ILE A 14 -9.84 8.32 7.75
CA ILE A 14 -8.62 7.63 7.33
C ILE A 14 -7.60 8.69 6.88
N PRO A 15 -6.39 8.73 7.47
CA PRO A 15 -5.33 9.65 7.03
C PRO A 15 -4.84 9.29 5.62
N ASP A 16 -4.31 10.28 4.89
CA ASP A 16 -3.70 10.07 3.57
C ASP A 16 -2.45 9.19 3.66
N GLY A 17 -1.79 9.22 4.82
CA GLY A 17 -0.66 8.38 5.19
C GLY A 17 -0.31 8.58 6.66
N ARG A 18 0.59 7.74 7.15
CA ARG A 18 1.05 7.77 8.54
C ARG A 18 2.57 7.70 8.58
N VAL A 19 3.15 8.43 9.51
CA VAL A 19 4.53 8.25 9.97
C VAL A 19 4.46 7.75 11.40
N THR A 20 5.09 6.61 11.68
CA THR A 20 5.16 6.06 13.04
C THR A 20 6.56 6.26 13.57
N THR A 21 6.68 6.72 14.82
CA THR A 21 7.95 6.94 15.51
C THR A 21 8.04 6.07 16.75
N PHE A 22 9.26 5.68 17.11
CA PHE A 22 9.55 4.93 18.32
C PHE A 22 10.86 5.41 18.95
N GLY A 23 10.80 5.74 20.24
CA GLY A 23 11.97 6.12 21.04
C GLY A 23 12.57 7.46 20.65
N LEU A 24 11.79 8.37 20.05
CA LEU A 24 12.17 9.76 19.79
C LEU A 24 11.80 10.66 20.97
N SER A 25 12.53 11.76 21.15
CA SER A 25 12.15 12.80 22.10
C SER A 25 10.94 13.62 21.58
N GLU A 26 10.27 14.33 22.47
CA GLU A 26 9.16 15.23 22.12
C GLU A 26 9.58 16.31 21.10
N GLU A 27 10.81 16.84 21.25
CA GLU A 27 11.38 17.82 20.30
C GLU A 27 11.58 17.19 18.92
N GLN A 28 12.12 15.95 18.84
CA GLN A 28 12.31 15.21 17.61
C GLN A 28 10.97 14.89 16.94
N ASN A 29 9.97 14.46 17.71
CA ASN A 29 8.61 14.22 17.21
C ASN A 29 7.96 15.51 16.68
N THR A 30 8.21 16.66 17.31
CA THR A 30 7.74 17.96 16.81
C THR A 30 8.37 18.30 15.46
N LEU A 31 9.66 18.03 15.27
CA LEU A 31 10.33 18.21 13.98
C LEU A 31 9.75 17.26 12.91
N VAL A 32 9.52 15.99 13.24
CA VAL A 32 8.86 15.04 12.31
C VAL A 32 7.49 15.55 11.93
N LYS A 33 6.68 16.01 12.87
CA LYS A 33 5.34 16.55 12.63
C LYS A 33 5.35 17.75 11.69
N SER A 34 6.34 18.65 11.84
CA SER A 34 6.50 19.81 10.95
C SER A 34 6.91 19.45 9.52
N ALA A 35 7.59 18.31 9.36
CA ALA A 35 8.08 17.81 8.08
C ALA A 35 7.12 16.84 7.36
N LEU A 36 5.91 16.60 7.89
CA LEU A 36 4.94 15.70 7.27
C LEU A 36 4.58 16.14 5.85
N PRO A 37 4.42 15.19 4.91
CA PRO A 37 4.23 15.50 3.49
C PRO A 37 2.99 16.33 3.17
N THR A 38 1.91 16.13 3.91
CA THR A 38 0.63 16.86 3.74
C THR A 38 -0.09 17.00 5.08
N LYS A 39 -1.06 17.93 5.15
CA LYS A 39 -1.94 18.10 6.32
C LYS A 39 -2.82 16.86 6.62
N GLY A 40 -2.95 15.94 5.66
CA GLY A 40 -3.70 14.69 5.82
C GLY A 40 -2.89 13.55 6.42
N TYR A 41 -1.61 13.78 6.71
CA TYR A 41 -0.76 12.79 7.38
C TYR A 41 -0.95 12.81 8.90
N GLU A 42 -0.85 11.62 9.47
CA GLU A 42 -0.85 11.41 10.92
C GLU A 42 0.57 11.06 11.38
N LEU A 43 0.99 11.63 12.49
CA LEU A 43 2.14 11.17 13.25
C LEU A 43 1.63 10.32 14.41
N LEU A 44 2.10 9.09 14.48
CA LEU A 44 1.85 8.18 15.59
C LEU A 44 3.18 7.94 16.32
N ASP A 45 3.29 8.47 17.53
CA ASP A 45 4.36 8.11 18.44
C ASP A 45 3.90 6.90 19.25
N THR A 46 4.72 5.85 19.33
CA THR A 46 4.38 4.64 20.04
C THR A 46 5.50 4.19 20.97
N ASP A 47 5.12 3.70 22.14
CA ASP A 47 6.00 3.08 23.11
C ASP A 47 6.00 1.55 22.97
N THR A 48 5.17 1.01 22.08
CA THR A 48 4.98 -0.42 21.91
C THR A 48 5.66 -0.89 20.62
N PRO A 49 6.77 -1.65 20.68
CA PRO A 49 7.48 -2.13 19.51
C PRO A 49 6.62 -2.95 18.53
N THR A 50 5.60 -3.68 19.02
CA THR A 50 4.66 -4.45 18.21
C THR A 50 3.82 -3.56 17.30
N ASP A 51 3.52 -2.33 17.69
CA ASP A 51 2.75 -1.40 16.86
C ASP A 51 3.51 -0.96 15.61
N LEU A 52 4.86 -1.03 15.64
CA LEU A 52 5.70 -0.74 14.48
C LEU A 52 5.47 -1.69 13.31
N ILE A 53 5.06 -2.92 13.58
CA ILE A 53 4.79 -3.93 12.56
C ILE A 53 3.29 -4.17 12.35
N ALA A 54 2.45 -3.86 13.34
CA ALA A 54 1.01 -4.05 13.27
C ALA A 54 0.29 -2.91 12.53
N ILE A 55 0.84 -1.70 12.59
CA ILE A 55 0.19 -0.48 12.08
C ILE A 55 0.80 -0.08 10.75
N SER A 56 -0.04 -0.08 9.70
CA SER A 56 0.41 0.35 8.37
C SER A 56 0.85 1.83 8.37
N ALA A 57 2.08 2.07 7.96
CA ALA A 57 2.68 3.39 7.85
C ALA A 57 3.32 3.60 6.47
N SER A 58 3.53 4.85 6.07
CA SER A 58 4.35 5.20 4.89
C SER A 58 5.83 5.25 5.25
N ALA A 59 6.11 5.61 6.49
CA ALA A 59 7.45 5.66 7.05
C ALA A 59 7.45 5.28 8.53
N LEU A 60 8.47 4.55 8.96
CA LEU A 60 8.78 4.26 10.35
C LEU A 60 10.11 4.92 10.70
N ILE A 61 10.19 5.60 11.83
CA ILE A 61 11.43 6.19 12.37
C ILE A 61 11.69 5.53 13.71
N ILE A 62 12.71 4.71 13.77
CA ILE A 62 13.00 3.85 14.92
C ILE A 62 14.35 4.23 15.52
N ASN A 63 14.36 4.65 16.77
CA ASN A 63 15.58 4.79 17.56
C ASN A 63 15.97 3.41 18.11
N ALA A 64 16.96 2.78 17.50
CA ALA A 64 17.41 1.45 17.88
C ALA A 64 17.94 1.36 19.33
N ALA A 65 18.43 2.47 19.91
CA ALA A 65 18.89 2.49 21.28
C ALA A 65 17.74 2.36 22.30
N ALA A 66 16.52 2.73 21.90
CA ALA A 66 15.33 2.60 22.74
C ALA A 66 14.68 1.21 22.69
N LEU A 67 15.07 0.35 21.74
CA LEU A 67 14.60 -1.02 21.65
C LEU A 67 15.42 -1.97 22.52
N ASP A 68 14.78 -2.91 23.20
CA ASP A 68 15.44 -4.08 23.78
C ASP A 68 15.88 -5.09 22.70
N SER A 69 16.61 -6.12 23.11
CA SER A 69 17.14 -7.13 22.16
C SER A 69 16.04 -7.93 21.47
N ASP A 70 15.01 -8.32 22.20
CA ASP A 70 13.92 -9.16 21.70
C ASP A 70 13.06 -8.38 20.69
N SER A 71 12.78 -7.11 20.98
CA SER A 71 12.07 -6.21 20.06
C SER A 71 12.86 -5.94 18.77
N LYS A 72 14.19 -5.80 18.86
CA LYS A 72 15.04 -5.66 17.67
C LYS A 72 14.99 -6.90 16.79
N GLU A 73 15.13 -8.09 17.42
CA GLU A 73 15.07 -9.37 16.71
C GLU A 73 13.71 -9.55 16.04
N MET A 74 12.61 -9.32 16.78
CA MET A 74 11.25 -9.38 16.24
C MET A 74 11.05 -8.49 15.01
N ILE A 75 11.52 -7.23 15.03
CA ILE A 75 11.39 -6.31 13.89
C ILE A 75 12.24 -6.80 12.71
N ILE A 76 13.46 -7.27 12.96
CA ILE A 76 14.37 -7.78 11.93
C ILE A 76 13.78 -9.03 11.28
N ASP A 77 13.26 -9.96 12.06
CA ASP A 77 12.66 -11.20 11.58
C ASP A 77 11.40 -10.92 10.75
N TYR A 78 10.52 -10.04 11.25
CA TYR A 78 9.35 -9.61 10.48
C TYR A 78 9.74 -9.11 9.09
N TYR A 79 10.70 -8.18 8.98
CA TYR A 79 11.12 -7.66 7.69
C TYR A 79 11.94 -8.65 6.85
N THR A 80 12.54 -9.64 7.46
CA THR A 80 13.22 -10.74 6.76
C THR A 80 12.21 -11.67 6.09
N GLU A 81 11.13 -11.99 6.80
CA GLU A 81 10.07 -12.89 6.29
C GLU A 81 9.21 -12.23 5.20
N ILE A 82 8.74 -11.02 5.44
CA ILE A 82 7.89 -10.31 4.48
C ILE A 82 8.67 -9.70 3.30
N GLY A 83 10.01 -9.59 3.42
CA GLY A 83 10.88 -9.10 2.36
C GLY A 83 10.48 -7.74 1.81
N GLY A 84 10.25 -7.67 0.49
CA GLY A 84 9.82 -6.46 -0.21
C GLY A 84 8.30 -6.25 -0.28
N CYS A 85 7.50 -7.03 0.44
CA CYS A 85 6.03 -6.99 0.34
C CYS A 85 5.38 -5.76 0.97
N THR A 86 6.12 -4.99 1.77
CA THR A 86 5.62 -3.79 2.43
C THR A 86 6.08 -2.52 1.74
N ASP A 87 5.25 -1.47 1.78
CA ASP A 87 5.47 -0.21 1.06
C ASP A 87 6.13 0.88 1.90
N GLU A 88 6.20 0.68 3.23
CA GLU A 88 6.82 1.63 4.13
C GLU A 88 8.34 1.71 3.94
N THR A 89 8.90 2.85 4.32
CA THR A 89 10.34 3.06 4.41
C THR A 89 10.72 3.11 5.88
N VAL A 90 11.68 2.26 6.29
CA VAL A 90 12.17 2.23 7.67
C VAL A 90 13.43 3.07 7.79
N PHE A 91 13.40 4.08 8.66
CA PHE A 91 14.54 4.89 9.07
C PHE A 91 15.04 4.35 10.41
N TRP A 92 16.20 3.75 10.40
CA TRP A 92 16.81 3.13 11.57
C TRP A 92 17.92 4.01 12.11
N LEU A 93 17.80 4.46 13.36
CA LEU A 93 18.75 5.36 14.01
C LEU A 93 19.60 4.60 15.01
N GLY A 94 20.93 4.80 14.93
CA GLY A 94 21.89 4.25 15.88
C GLY A 94 22.29 2.79 15.61
N TYR A 95 22.77 2.15 16.66
CA TYR A 95 23.33 0.81 16.65
C TYR A 95 22.56 -0.17 17.55
N PRO A 96 22.62 -1.51 17.27
CA PRO A 96 23.27 -2.14 16.12
C PRO A 96 22.54 -1.86 14.81
N LYS A 97 23.28 -1.79 13.69
CA LYS A 97 22.67 -1.65 12.36
C LYS A 97 22.00 -2.98 11.96
N PRO A 98 20.86 -2.93 11.25
CA PRO A 98 20.20 -4.12 10.75
C PRO A 98 21.07 -4.91 9.76
N PRO A 99 20.79 -6.21 9.54
CA PRO A 99 21.52 -7.07 8.62
C PRO A 99 21.60 -6.51 7.21
N ARG A 100 22.68 -6.85 6.48
CA ARG A 100 22.95 -6.31 5.13
C ARG A 100 21.82 -6.56 4.12
N HIS A 101 21.15 -7.70 4.20
CA HIS A 101 20.05 -8.05 3.27
C HIS A 101 18.82 -7.15 3.43
N LEU A 102 18.64 -6.51 4.58
CA LEU A 102 17.55 -5.56 4.83
C LEU A 102 17.89 -4.10 4.45
N ARG A 103 19.11 -3.80 4.02
CA ARG A 103 19.52 -2.41 3.73
C ARG A 103 18.76 -1.73 2.60
N ALA A 104 18.13 -2.49 1.71
CA ALA A 104 17.25 -1.92 0.70
C ALA A 104 15.95 -1.34 1.31
N LYS A 105 15.51 -1.91 2.43
CA LYS A 105 14.32 -1.50 3.17
C LYS A 105 14.65 -0.47 4.26
N PHE A 106 15.75 -0.71 4.99
CA PHE A 106 16.20 0.11 6.10
C PHE A 106 17.20 1.17 5.66
N LYS A 107 16.86 2.43 5.86
CA LYS A 107 17.78 3.55 5.73
C LYS A 107 18.40 3.83 7.09
N CYS A 108 19.71 3.54 7.24
CA CYS A 108 20.39 3.63 8.51
C CYS A 108 21.10 4.97 8.65
N TYR A 109 20.91 5.62 9.80
CA TYR A 109 21.53 6.85 10.22
C TYR A 109 22.23 6.63 11.57
N GLU A 110 23.25 7.42 11.87
CA GLU A 110 23.94 7.32 13.15
C GLU A 110 23.10 7.89 14.30
N ASN A 111 22.33 8.94 14.01
CA ASN A 111 21.47 9.63 14.97
C ASN A 111 20.34 10.35 14.24
N PHE A 112 19.46 11.01 15.01
CA PHE A 112 18.34 11.75 14.48
C PHE A 112 18.77 13.01 13.72
N GLU A 113 19.84 13.69 14.14
CA GLU A 113 20.34 14.92 13.54
C GLU A 113 20.76 14.68 12.07
N GLU A 114 21.38 13.53 11.79
CA GLU A 114 21.72 13.12 10.43
C GLU A 114 20.47 12.95 9.56
N LEU A 115 19.45 12.28 10.08
CA LEU A 115 18.16 12.14 9.39
C LEU A 115 17.48 13.50 9.20
N ALA A 116 17.48 14.36 10.23
CA ALA A 116 16.79 15.64 10.25
C ALA A 116 17.29 16.61 9.17
N THR A 117 18.56 16.52 8.77
CA THR A 117 19.16 17.35 7.70
C THR A 117 18.34 17.31 6.40
N ASN A 118 17.71 16.16 6.08
CA ASN A 118 16.93 15.97 4.87
C ASN A 118 15.56 15.34 5.15
N LEU A 119 15.01 15.51 6.36
CA LEU A 119 13.83 14.83 6.85
C LEU A 119 12.62 14.99 5.91
N GLN A 120 12.33 16.23 5.51
CA GLN A 120 11.21 16.53 4.62
C GLN A 120 11.34 15.79 3.27
N TYR A 121 12.53 15.79 2.67
CA TYR A 121 12.79 15.07 1.43
C TYR A 121 12.60 13.55 1.62
N HIS A 122 13.08 13.00 2.72
CA HIS A 122 12.94 11.59 3.03
C HIS A 122 11.47 11.17 3.21
N LEU A 123 10.68 11.97 3.93
CA LEU A 123 9.25 11.72 4.13
C LEU A 123 8.44 11.89 2.83
N LEU A 124 8.74 12.89 2.00
CA LEU A 124 8.14 13.04 0.68
C LEU A 124 8.46 11.86 -0.26
N SER A 125 9.69 11.35 -0.21
CA SER A 125 10.09 10.17 -0.97
C SER A 125 9.33 8.92 -0.53
N ALA A 126 9.21 8.69 0.78
CA ALA A 126 8.44 7.58 1.36
C ALA A 126 6.95 7.68 0.99
N HIS A 127 6.36 8.89 1.07
CA HIS A 127 4.98 9.15 0.63
C HIS A 127 4.78 8.80 -0.86
N SER A 128 5.68 9.26 -1.72
CA SER A 128 5.58 9.00 -3.17
C SER A 128 5.65 7.51 -3.48
N LYS A 129 6.50 6.76 -2.77
CA LYS A 129 6.62 5.30 -2.90
C LYS A 129 5.34 4.60 -2.46
N SER A 130 4.84 4.90 -1.26
CA SER A 130 3.60 4.33 -0.72
C SER A 130 2.38 4.67 -1.60
N LYS A 131 2.29 5.91 -2.12
CA LYS A 131 1.22 6.31 -3.03
C LYS A 131 1.24 5.50 -4.32
N LYS A 132 2.41 5.30 -4.94
CA LYS A 132 2.54 4.50 -6.17
C LYS A 132 2.10 3.06 -5.96
N ALA A 133 2.45 2.45 -4.84
CA ALA A 133 2.05 1.10 -4.50
C ALA A 133 0.54 0.99 -4.27
N LYS A 134 -0.07 1.93 -3.53
CA LYS A 134 -1.52 2.01 -3.36
C LYS A 134 -2.25 2.19 -4.69
N ASP A 135 -1.75 3.05 -5.58
CA ASP A 135 -2.32 3.27 -6.91
C ASP A 135 -2.22 2.00 -7.78
N PHE A 136 -1.12 1.25 -7.68
CA PHE A 136 -0.96 -0.03 -8.37
C PHE A 136 -1.92 -1.09 -7.83
N SER A 137 -2.00 -1.25 -6.51
CA SER A 137 -2.92 -2.20 -5.87
C SER A 137 -4.38 -1.91 -6.20
N LYS A 138 -4.77 -0.63 -6.24
CA LYS A 138 -6.10 -0.22 -6.68
C LYS A 138 -6.38 -0.62 -8.11
N LYS A 139 -5.45 -0.34 -9.05
CA LYS A 139 -5.61 -0.72 -10.46
C LYS A 139 -5.75 -2.23 -10.63
N MET A 140 -4.98 -3.01 -9.87
CA MET A 140 -5.08 -4.47 -9.90
C MET A 140 -6.44 -4.94 -9.38
N ALA A 141 -6.92 -4.39 -8.26
CA ALA A 141 -8.25 -4.70 -7.72
C ALA A 141 -9.35 -4.35 -8.73
N ASP A 142 -9.29 -3.19 -9.37
CA ASP A 142 -10.23 -2.76 -10.42
C ASP A 142 -10.24 -3.75 -11.60
N CYS A 143 -9.06 -4.21 -12.06
CA CYS A 143 -8.96 -5.23 -13.13
C CYS A 143 -9.62 -6.55 -12.71
N LEU A 144 -9.35 -7.03 -11.49
CA LEU A 144 -9.93 -8.28 -11.00
C LEU A 144 -11.45 -8.17 -10.82
N MET A 145 -11.96 -7.01 -10.40
CA MET A 145 -13.41 -6.78 -10.31
C MET A 145 -14.08 -6.81 -11.69
N ILE A 146 -13.47 -6.18 -12.71
CA ILE A 146 -13.98 -6.23 -14.09
C ILE A 146 -13.99 -7.68 -14.59
N LEU A 147 -12.91 -8.43 -14.40
CA LEU A 147 -12.81 -9.83 -14.80
C LEU A 147 -13.87 -10.70 -14.09
N SER A 148 -14.06 -10.50 -12.80
CA SER A 148 -15.09 -11.19 -12.00
C SER A 148 -16.49 -10.93 -12.53
N LEU A 149 -16.82 -9.69 -12.91
CA LEU A 149 -18.10 -9.32 -13.48
C LEU A 149 -18.33 -9.94 -14.87
N ILE A 150 -17.32 -9.91 -15.75
CA ILE A 150 -17.39 -10.54 -17.07
C ILE A 150 -17.59 -12.05 -16.94
N ARG A 151 -16.90 -12.69 -15.98
CA ARG A 151 -17.01 -14.13 -15.71
C ARG A 151 -18.39 -14.51 -15.17
N SER A 152 -18.93 -13.74 -14.25
CA SER A 152 -20.24 -14.02 -13.60
C SER A 152 -21.43 -13.63 -14.46
N HIS A 153 -21.26 -12.70 -15.41
CA HIS A 153 -22.31 -12.19 -16.29
C HIS A 153 -21.86 -12.22 -17.76
N PRO A 154 -21.76 -13.40 -18.40
CA PRO A 154 -21.35 -13.50 -19.80
C PRO A 154 -22.25 -12.69 -20.74
N GLY A 155 -21.66 -11.79 -21.51
CA GLY A 155 -22.39 -10.84 -22.35
C GLY A 155 -22.68 -9.50 -21.67
N ILE A 156 -22.04 -9.19 -20.52
CA ILE A 156 -22.19 -7.91 -19.83
C ILE A 156 -21.79 -6.74 -20.72
N LYS A 157 -22.63 -5.71 -20.78
CA LYS A 157 -22.37 -4.53 -21.61
C LYS A 157 -21.38 -3.59 -20.92
N THR A 158 -20.64 -2.84 -21.74
CA THR A 158 -19.70 -1.82 -21.20
C THR A 158 -20.40 -0.83 -20.29
N GLN A 159 -21.63 -0.41 -20.61
CA GLN A 159 -22.39 0.51 -19.78
C GLN A 159 -22.73 -0.09 -18.41
N GLU A 160 -23.08 -1.37 -18.36
CA GLU A 160 -23.35 -2.07 -17.09
C GLU A 160 -22.10 -2.16 -16.21
N LEU A 161 -20.92 -2.32 -16.82
CA LEU A 161 -19.66 -2.26 -16.09
C LEU A 161 -19.39 -0.83 -15.55
N VAL A 162 -19.67 0.19 -16.36
CA VAL A 162 -19.58 1.61 -15.94
C VAL A 162 -20.45 1.85 -14.72
N ASP A 163 -21.71 1.44 -14.78
CA ASP A 163 -22.70 1.70 -13.73
C ASP A 163 -22.39 0.93 -12.44
N LYS A 164 -21.93 -0.33 -12.56
CA LYS A 164 -21.59 -1.17 -11.41
C LYS A 164 -20.28 -0.76 -10.71
N LEU A 165 -19.30 -0.26 -11.46
CA LEU A 165 -17.97 0.05 -10.94
C LEU A 165 -17.72 1.55 -10.78
N GLU A 166 -18.66 2.39 -11.20
CA GLU A 166 -18.54 3.87 -11.19
C GLU A 166 -17.26 4.37 -11.89
N MET A 167 -16.88 3.67 -12.96
CA MET A 167 -15.66 3.97 -13.72
C MET A 167 -15.99 4.51 -15.11
N PRO A 168 -15.19 5.46 -15.64
CA PRO A 168 -15.35 5.92 -17.03
C PRO A 168 -15.15 4.79 -18.04
N THR A 169 -15.94 4.77 -19.10
CA THR A 169 -15.87 3.78 -20.21
C THR A 169 -14.44 3.56 -20.69
N ARG A 170 -13.66 4.63 -20.91
CA ARG A 170 -12.26 4.55 -21.35
C ARG A 170 -11.37 3.80 -20.37
N THR A 171 -11.63 3.93 -19.06
CA THR A 171 -10.90 3.21 -18.02
C THR A 171 -11.21 1.72 -18.07
N ILE A 172 -12.49 1.35 -18.21
CA ILE A 172 -12.92 -0.05 -18.35
C ILE A 172 -12.30 -0.70 -19.58
N GLN A 173 -12.38 -0.04 -20.74
CA GLN A 173 -11.78 -0.54 -21.97
C GLN A 173 -10.26 -0.77 -21.85
N ARG A 174 -9.55 0.16 -21.21
CA ARG A 174 -8.13 0.04 -20.94
C ARG A 174 -7.81 -1.16 -20.02
N TYR A 175 -8.63 -1.39 -19.01
CA TYR A 175 -8.45 -2.53 -18.10
C TYR A 175 -8.77 -3.85 -18.77
N ILE A 176 -9.80 -3.92 -19.61
CA ILE A 176 -10.09 -5.10 -20.44
C ILE A 176 -8.90 -5.39 -21.36
N SER A 177 -8.35 -4.38 -22.03
CA SER A 177 -7.15 -4.54 -22.87
C SER A 177 -5.93 -5.01 -22.07
N ALA A 178 -5.76 -4.53 -20.84
CA ALA A 178 -4.69 -4.97 -19.95
C ALA A 178 -4.86 -6.43 -19.52
N LEU A 179 -6.08 -6.87 -19.22
CA LEU A 179 -6.40 -8.27 -18.91
C LEU A 179 -6.16 -9.19 -20.13
N GLN A 180 -6.56 -8.77 -21.32
CA GLN A 180 -6.27 -9.49 -22.57
C GLN A 180 -4.76 -9.60 -22.81
N ALA A 181 -4.01 -8.53 -22.59
CA ALA A 181 -2.54 -8.53 -22.68
C ALA A 181 -1.88 -9.43 -21.61
N ALA A 182 -2.51 -9.61 -20.46
CA ALA A 182 -2.08 -10.54 -19.41
C ALA A 182 -2.44 -12.01 -19.70
N GLY A 183 -3.09 -12.29 -20.83
CA GLY A 183 -3.43 -13.63 -21.27
C GLY A 183 -4.88 -14.06 -21.02
N GLU A 184 -5.74 -13.18 -20.49
CA GLU A 184 -7.15 -13.49 -20.34
C GLU A 184 -7.86 -13.52 -21.69
N TRP A 185 -8.64 -14.56 -21.92
CA TRP A 185 -9.39 -14.75 -23.15
C TRP A 185 -10.74 -14.04 -23.10
N ILE A 186 -10.70 -12.71 -23.03
CA ILE A 186 -11.88 -11.85 -23.03
C ILE A 186 -12.18 -11.46 -24.48
N GLU A 187 -13.42 -11.66 -24.91
CA GLU A 187 -13.91 -11.26 -26.23
C GLU A 187 -15.18 -10.42 -26.14
N TYR A 188 -15.43 -9.63 -27.17
CA TYR A 188 -16.69 -8.92 -27.34
C TYR A 188 -17.61 -9.70 -28.26
N ASP A 189 -18.69 -10.24 -27.69
CA ASP A 189 -19.74 -10.93 -28.44
C ASP A 189 -20.63 -9.89 -29.15
N THR A 190 -20.58 -9.85 -30.47
CA THR A 190 -21.35 -8.93 -31.29
C THR A 190 -22.84 -9.20 -31.28
N HIS A 191 -23.27 -10.45 -31.07
CA HIS A 191 -24.70 -10.83 -30.99
C HIS A 191 -25.30 -10.39 -29.67
N LYS A 192 -24.62 -10.64 -28.54
CA LYS A 192 -25.04 -10.21 -27.21
C LYS A 192 -24.72 -8.74 -26.95
N ARG A 193 -23.86 -8.14 -27.80
CA ARG A 193 -23.32 -6.77 -27.65
C ARG A 193 -22.67 -6.54 -26.29
N GLY A 194 -21.87 -7.53 -25.84
CA GLY A 194 -21.28 -7.50 -24.51
C GLY A 194 -20.00 -8.33 -24.40
N TRP A 195 -19.33 -8.20 -23.29
CA TRP A 195 -18.08 -8.86 -22.97
C TRP A 195 -18.32 -10.23 -22.36
N GLN A 196 -17.53 -11.21 -22.73
CA GLN A 196 -17.55 -12.55 -22.17
C GLN A 196 -16.15 -13.17 -22.18
N LEU A 197 -15.95 -14.22 -21.37
CA LEU A 197 -14.78 -15.07 -21.47
C LEU A 197 -14.99 -16.08 -22.59
N GLN A 198 -14.02 -16.23 -23.46
CA GLN A 198 -13.99 -17.27 -24.46
C GLN A 198 -14.01 -18.65 -23.77
N TYR A 199 -14.89 -19.53 -24.16
CA TYR A 199 -15.13 -20.81 -23.52
C TYR A 199 -15.54 -20.76 -22.03
N GLY A 200 -15.84 -19.60 -21.48
CA GLY A 200 -16.17 -19.42 -20.05
C GLY A 200 -14.99 -19.64 -19.09
N ILE A 201 -13.75 -19.65 -19.61
CA ILE A 201 -12.53 -19.98 -18.84
C ILE A 201 -11.74 -18.71 -18.55
N SER A 202 -11.33 -18.52 -17.29
CA SER A 202 -10.37 -17.51 -16.87
C SER A 202 -9.05 -18.14 -16.48
N ILE A 203 -7.96 -17.64 -17.04
CA ILE A 203 -6.60 -18.09 -16.71
C ILE A 203 -6.21 -17.60 -15.33
N LEU A 204 -6.48 -16.33 -15.01
CA LEU A 204 -6.15 -15.72 -13.72
C LEU A 204 -6.92 -16.33 -12.54
N PHE A 205 -8.14 -16.82 -12.78
CA PHE A 205 -8.89 -17.55 -11.75
C PHE A 205 -8.63 -19.08 -11.76
N GLY A 206 -7.68 -19.54 -12.57
CA GLY A 206 -7.25 -20.94 -12.58
C GLY A 206 -8.29 -21.93 -13.10
N ASP A 207 -9.28 -21.50 -13.89
CA ASP A 207 -10.34 -22.39 -14.41
C ASP A 207 -9.80 -23.49 -15.33
N HIS A 208 -8.61 -23.29 -15.89
CA HIS A 208 -7.89 -24.28 -16.72
C HIS A 208 -7.23 -25.41 -15.92
N LEU A 209 -7.19 -25.30 -14.59
CA LEU A 209 -6.59 -26.29 -13.68
C LEU A 209 -7.60 -27.32 -13.15
N LYS A 210 -8.86 -27.27 -13.62
CA LYS A 210 -9.95 -28.17 -13.20
C LYS A 210 -10.07 -29.37 -14.10
#